data_73697e51fe1028127f1614da8ed83769
#
_entry.id   73697e51fe1028127f1614da8ed83769
#
_cell.length_a   1.000
_cell.length_b   1.000
_cell.length_c   1.000
_cell.angle_alpha   90.00
_cell.angle_beta   90.00
_cell.angle_gamma   90.00
#
_symmetry.space_group_name_H-M   'P 1'
#
loop_
_entity.id
_entity.type
_entity.pdbx_description
1 polymer ?
#
loop_
_entity_poly.entity_id
_entity_poly.type
_entity_poly.pdbx_seq_one_letter_code
_entity_poly.pdbx_strand_id
1 'polypeptide(L)'
;MQNDRIQKIAKEVIQYEINALKNLKNSINLSLSKVVKLILNCKQGKVIISGVGKSGIIARKWAATFSSTGTPSFFLDATNASHGDMGQITSNDVVILISNSGQSDELKNIIQYTSRNKNIKLIGVTSKKDSVLYKNSDVTFQMPSIKEAGPENIVPTSSTSAQLALGDAIAIACMRYKNFTKLDFKKIHPSGNLSIKLKTVSDLMIVGKKLPIVSENTVSYTHLTLPTTPYV
;
A
#
# COMPACT_ATOMS: atom_id res chain seq x y z
N MET A 1 -10.80 -27.63 -29.88
CA MET A 1 -11.37 -28.25 -28.66
C MET A 1 -10.56 -27.97 -27.38
N GLN A 2 -9.25 -28.25 -27.32
CA GLN A 2 -8.47 -28.02 -26.09
C GLN A 2 -8.29 -26.53 -25.78
N ASN A 3 -8.02 -25.70 -26.77
CA ASN A 3 -7.86 -24.25 -26.61
C ASN A 3 -9.13 -23.56 -26.11
N ASP A 4 -10.30 -23.99 -26.60
CA ASP A 4 -11.59 -23.43 -26.15
C ASP A 4 -11.87 -23.73 -24.68
N ARG A 5 -11.46 -24.94 -24.22
CA ARG A 5 -11.61 -25.32 -22.81
C ARG A 5 -10.74 -24.46 -21.88
N ILE A 6 -9.49 -24.20 -22.28
CA ILE A 6 -8.57 -23.32 -21.52
C ILE A 6 -9.14 -21.91 -21.42
N GLN A 7 -9.59 -21.34 -22.54
CA GLN A 7 -10.19 -20.00 -22.56
C GLN A 7 -11.46 -19.93 -21.70
N LYS A 8 -12.28 -20.98 -21.72
CA LYS A 8 -13.49 -21.04 -20.89
C LYS A 8 -13.14 -21.03 -19.41
N ILE A 9 -12.15 -21.85 -18.99
CA ILE A 9 -11.68 -21.88 -17.60
C ILE A 9 -11.15 -20.49 -17.18
N ALA A 10 -10.31 -19.86 -18.00
CA ALA A 10 -9.78 -18.53 -17.68
C ALA A 10 -10.88 -17.49 -17.50
N LYS A 11 -11.88 -17.46 -18.38
CA LYS A 11 -13.05 -16.57 -18.27
C LYS A 11 -13.85 -16.84 -16.99
N GLU A 12 -14.01 -18.09 -16.63
CA GLU A 12 -14.71 -18.50 -15.41
C GLU A 12 -13.99 -18.00 -14.16
N VAL A 13 -12.66 -18.19 -14.08
CA VAL A 13 -11.83 -17.67 -12.97
C VAL A 13 -11.99 -16.16 -12.83
N ILE A 14 -11.85 -15.41 -13.93
CA ILE A 14 -12.03 -13.95 -13.91
C ILE A 14 -13.44 -13.58 -13.45
N GLN A 15 -14.47 -14.35 -13.85
CA GLN A 15 -15.84 -14.08 -13.41
C GLN A 15 -16.02 -14.28 -11.90
N TYR A 16 -15.36 -15.27 -11.28
CA TYR A 16 -15.33 -15.42 -9.82
C TYR A 16 -14.71 -14.21 -9.13
N GLU A 17 -13.60 -13.68 -9.66
CA GLU A 17 -12.94 -12.48 -9.11
C GLU A 17 -13.80 -11.23 -9.26
N ILE A 18 -14.46 -11.04 -10.42
CA ILE A 18 -15.44 -9.94 -10.61
C ILE A 18 -16.56 -10.02 -9.57
N ASN A 19 -17.08 -11.21 -9.30
CA ASN A 19 -18.13 -11.39 -8.31
C ASN A 19 -17.63 -11.08 -6.89
N ALA A 20 -16.37 -11.47 -6.55
CA ALA A 20 -15.75 -11.15 -5.29
C ALA A 20 -15.59 -9.63 -5.09
N LEU A 21 -15.19 -8.90 -6.14
CA LEU A 21 -15.09 -7.44 -6.11
C LEU A 21 -16.47 -6.76 -5.97
N LYS A 22 -17.52 -7.30 -6.61
CA LYS A 22 -18.89 -6.82 -6.42
C LYS A 22 -19.36 -7.02 -4.98
N ASN A 23 -19.10 -8.20 -4.41
CA ASN A 23 -19.43 -8.49 -3.01
C ASN A 23 -18.67 -7.58 -2.05
N LEU A 24 -17.38 -7.35 -2.30
CA LEU A 24 -16.58 -6.40 -1.53
C LEU A 24 -17.17 -4.99 -1.59
N LYS A 25 -17.50 -4.49 -2.78
CA LYS A 25 -18.13 -3.17 -2.96
C LYS A 25 -19.38 -3.02 -2.11
N ASN A 26 -20.25 -4.04 -2.13
CA ASN A 26 -21.51 -4.04 -1.38
C ASN A 26 -21.32 -4.18 0.15
N SER A 27 -20.16 -4.69 0.59
CA SER A 27 -19.82 -4.83 2.02
C SER A 27 -19.21 -3.57 2.64
N ILE A 28 -18.90 -2.56 1.81
CA ILE A 28 -18.37 -1.27 2.30
C ILE A 28 -19.40 -0.59 3.20
N ASN A 29 -18.99 -0.31 4.43
CA ASN A 29 -19.84 0.26 5.47
C ASN A 29 -19.04 1.15 6.43
N LEU A 30 -19.62 1.53 7.56
CA LEU A 30 -18.99 2.39 8.56
C LEU A 30 -17.68 1.84 9.13
N SER A 31 -17.43 0.53 9.08
CA SER A 31 -16.16 -0.03 9.56
C SER A 31 -14.99 0.44 8.69
N LEU A 32 -15.17 0.57 7.37
CA LEU A 32 -14.14 1.14 6.50
C LEU A 32 -13.81 2.58 6.90
N SER A 33 -14.83 3.38 7.18
CA SER A 33 -14.63 4.77 7.64
C SER A 33 -13.85 4.84 8.95
N LYS A 34 -14.09 3.91 9.88
CA LYS A 34 -13.33 3.80 11.13
C LYS A 34 -11.86 3.43 10.86
N VAL A 35 -11.61 2.47 9.97
CA VAL A 35 -10.25 2.08 9.53
C VAL A 35 -9.50 3.29 8.97
N VAL A 36 -10.10 4.01 8.01
CA VAL A 36 -9.49 5.20 7.39
C VAL A 36 -9.22 6.28 8.44
N LYS A 37 -10.17 6.57 9.33
CA LYS A 37 -9.98 7.56 10.41
C LYS A 37 -8.84 7.18 11.36
N LEU A 38 -8.70 5.90 11.71
CA LEU A 38 -7.60 5.41 12.55
C LEU A 38 -6.24 5.65 11.89
N ILE A 39 -6.13 5.34 10.59
CA ILE A 39 -4.92 5.58 9.81
C ILE A 39 -4.61 7.08 9.69
N LEU A 40 -5.60 7.93 9.44
CA LEU A 40 -5.43 9.37 9.35
C LEU A 40 -4.99 10.01 10.67
N ASN A 41 -5.40 9.44 11.81
CA ASN A 41 -5.01 9.88 13.14
C ASN A 41 -3.61 9.42 13.56
N CYS A 42 -2.99 8.50 12.82
CA CYS A 42 -1.61 8.06 13.03
C CYS A 42 -0.60 9.12 12.55
N LYS A 43 -0.50 10.23 13.28
CA LYS A 43 0.34 11.39 12.88
C LYS A 43 1.80 11.25 13.28
N GLN A 44 2.09 10.60 14.39
CA GLN A 44 3.43 10.44 14.97
C GLN A 44 3.98 9.01 14.82
N GLY A 45 3.18 8.12 14.27
CA GLY A 45 3.52 6.74 14.01
C GLY A 45 3.50 6.43 12.51
N LYS A 46 3.55 5.15 12.21
CA LYS A 46 3.48 4.59 10.86
C LYS A 46 2.46 3.46 10.81
N VAL A 47 2.08 3.06 9.60
CA VAL A 47 1.18 1.92 9.40
C VAL A 47 2.01 0.68 9.10
N ILE A 48 1.90 -0.31 9.96
CA ILE A 48 2.59 -1.60 9.82
C ILE A 48 1.57 -2.62 9.34
N ILE A 49 1.89 -3.31 8.24
CA ILE A 49 0.95 -4.23 7.62
C ILE A 49 1.57 -5.62 7.59
N SER A 50 0.83 -6.62 8.05
CA SER A 50 1.30 -7.99 8.12
C SER A 50 0.22 -8.99 7.72
N GLY A 51 0.66 -10.17 7.36
CA GLY A 51 -0.16 -11.32 6.97
C GLY A 51 0.73 -12.51 6.65
N VAL A 52 0.11 -13.69 6.48
CA VAL A 52 0.81 -14.95 6.24
C VAL A 52 0.50 -15.47 4.84
N GLY A 53 1.48 -16.08 4.19
CA GLY A 53 1.33 -16.69 2.88
C GLY A 53 0.86 -15.68 1.82
N LYS A 54 -0.21 -15.99 1.09
CA LYS A 54 -0.77 -15.10 0.06
C LYS A 54 -1.26 -13.76 0.64
N SER A 55 -1.85 -13.77 1.84
CA SER A 55 -2.24 -12.54 2.54
C SER A 55 -1.01 -11.70 2.92
N GLY A 56 0.15 -12.30 3.20
CA GLY A 56 1.41 -11.60 3.42
C GLY A 56 1.91 -10.89 2.16
N ILE A 57 1.79 -11.52 0.99
CA ILE A 57 2.12 -10.89 -0.29
C ILE A 57 1.22 -9.67 -0.54
N ILE A 58 -0.07 -9.80 -0.25
CA ILE A 58 -1.02 -8.69 -0.35
C ILE A 58 -0.69 -7.59 0.67
N ALA A 59 -0.33 -7.94 1.90
CA ALA A 59 0.09 -6.99 2.93
C ALA A 59 1.32 -6.18 2.49
N ARG A 60 2.29 -6.82 1.85
CA ARG A 60 3.47 -6.15 1.27
C ARG A 60 3.07 -5.16 0.17
N LYS A 61 2.12 -5.54 -0.69
CA LYS A 61 1.57 -4.63 -1.72
C LYS A 61 0.83 -3.44 -1.08
N TRP A 62 0.04 -3.66 -0.04
CA TRP A 62 -0.62 -2.56 0.69
C TRP A 62 0.42 -1.58 1.24
N ALA A 63 1.45 -2.07 1.94
CA ALA A 63 2.50 -1.23 2.50
C ALA A 63 3.16 -0.35 1.43
N ALA A 64 3.49 -0.93 0.27
CA ALA A 64 4.05 -0.19 -0.86
C ALA A 64 3.07 0.88 -1.39
N THR A 65 1.78 0.54 -1.53
CA THR A 65 0.75 1.48 -2.00
C THR A 65 0.53 2.63 -1.01
N PHE A 66 0.42 2.33 0.29
CA PHE A 66 0.27 3.34 1.34
C PHE A 66 1.46 4.31 1.34
N SER A 67 2.70 3.78 1.31
CA SER A 67 3.91 4.61 1.26
C SER A 67 3.91 5.51 0.02
N SER A 68 3.58 4.96 -1.15
CA SER A 68 3.55 5.69 -2.41
C SER A 68 2.40 6.71 -2.53
N THR A 69 1.44 6.68 -1.62
CA THR A 69 0.31 7.62 -1.55
C THR A 69 0.35 8.53 -0.32
N GLY A 70 1.51 8.68 0.30
CA GLY A 70 1.74 9.64 1.39
C GLY A 70 1.31 9.16 2.78
N THR A 71 1.18 7.84 2.97
CA THR A 71 0.98 7.25 4.29
C THR A 71 2.22 6.41 4.64
N PRO A 72 3.09 6.86 5.57
CA PRO A 72 4.27 6.10 5.96
C PRO A 72 3.89 4.70 6.42
N SER A 73 4.42 3.69 5.74
CA SER A 73 4.08 2.30 6.04
C SER A 73 5.16 1.33 5.59
N PHE A 74 5.18 0.16 6.22
CA PHE A 74 6.02 -0.94 5.79
C PHE A 74 5.37 -2.29 6.08
N PHE A 75 5.88 -3.33 5.45
CA PHE A 75 5.47 -4.71 5.68
C PHE A 75 6.30 -5.33 6.79
N LEU A 76 5.63 -5.94 7.77
CA LEU A 76 6.24 -6.77 8.80
C LEU A 76 5.97 -8.24 8.49
N ASP A 77 7.02 -9.02 8.34
CA ASP A 77 6.89 -10.46 8.19
C ASP A 77 6.42 -11.09 9.51
N ALA A 78 5.32 -11.84 9.48
CA ALA A 78 4.72 -12.39 10.68
C ALA A 78 5.59 -13.46 11.36
N THR A 79 6.38 -14.19 10.59
CA THR A 79 7.30 -15.21 11.11
C THR A 79 8.48 -14.53 11.80
N ASN A 80 9.13 -13.58 11.11
CA ASN A 80 10.26 -12.82 11.65
C ASN A 80 9.86 -11.94 12.84
N ALA A 81 8.61 -11.48 12.91
CA ALA A 81 8.09 -10.76 14.06
C ALA A 81 8.33 -11.52 15.37
N SER A 82 8.14 -12.85 15.37
CA SER A 82 8.37 -13.71 16.53
C SER A 82 9.86 -13.86 16.90
N HIS A 83 10.77 -13.46 16.02
CA HIS A 83 12.23 -13.55 16.19
C HIS A 83 12.91 -12.19 16.36
N GLY A 84 12.16 -11.16 16.78
CA GLY A 84 12.71 -9.85 17.15
C GLY A 84 12.20 -8.69 16.30
N ASP A 85 11.66 -8.92 15.09
CA ASP A 85 11.17 -7.85 14.21
C ASP A 85 9.94 -7.10 14.79
N MET A 86 9.29 -7.63 15.83
CA MET A 86 8.30 -6.85 16.59
C MET A 86 8.87 -5.56 17.18
N GLY A 87 10.19 -5.46 17.38
CA GLY A 87 10.86 -4.23 17.78
C GLY A 87 10.70 -3.07 16.78
N GLN A 88 10.27 -3.35 15.55
CA GLN A 88 9.95 -2.33 14.56
C GLN A 88 8.61 -1.62 14.86
N ILE A 89 7.75 -2.21 15.69
CA ILE A 89 6.47 -1.62 16.12
C ILE A 89 6.75 -0.68 17.29
N THR A 90 6.39 0.58 17.14
CA THR A 90 6.58 1.61 18.16
C THR A 90 5.25 2.17 18.66
N SER A 91 5.27 2.88 19.78
CA SER A 91 4.08 3.58 20.28
C SER A 91 3.54 4.53 19.21
N ASN A 92 2.21 4.65 19.15
CA ASN A 92 1.46 5.43 18.18
C ASN A 92 1.39 4.85 16.76
N ASP A 93 1.93 3.65 16.53
CA ASP A 93 1.75 2.95 15.27
C ASP A 93 0.32 2.37 15.13
N VAL A 94 -0.08 2.18 13.88
CA VAL A 94 -1.27 1.41 13.52
C VAL A 94 -0.82 0.12 12.87
N VAL A 95 -1.22 -1.01 13.42
CA VAL A 95 -0.93 -2.34 12.87
C VAL A 95 -2.15 -2.86 12.13
N ILE A 96 -1.98 -3.29 10.89
CA ILE A 96 -3.03 -3.93 10.08
C ILE A 96 -2.64 -5.38 9.85
N LEU A 97 -3.49 -6.30 10.30
CA LEU A 97 -3.31 -7.73 10.07
C LEU A 97 -4.35 -8.23 9.06
N ILE A 98 -3.86 -8.91 8.01
CA ILE A 98 -4.70 -9.48 6.95
C ILE A 98 -4.67 -11.00 7.08
N SER A 99 -5.83 -11.60 7.38
CA SER A 99 -5.99 -13.04 7.44
C SER A 99 -7.44 -13.42 7.15
N ASN A 100 -7.67 -14.19 6.11
CA ASN A 100 -9.03 -14.60 5.74
C ASN A 100 -9.71 -15.41 6.85
N SER A 101 -9.00 -16.36 7.46
CA SER A 101 -9.48 -17.14 8.60
C SER A 101 -9.44 -16.37 9.91
N GLY A 102 -8.51 -15.40 10.05
CA GLY A 102 -8.23 -14.68 11.28
C GLY A 102 -7.70 -15.56 12.42
N GLN A 103 -7.18 -16.75 12.10
CA GLN A 103 -6.74 -17.79 13.07
C GLN A 103 -5.26 -18.18 12.88
N SER A 104 -4.51 -17.52 11.99
CA SER A 104 -3.10 -17.85 11.73
C SER A 104 -2.27 -17.73 13.00
N ASP A 105 -1.51 -18.78 13.33
CA ASP A 105 -0.75 -18.87 14.57
C ASP A 105 0.35 -17.81 14.62
N GLU A 106 0.99 -17.53 13.52
CA GLU A 106 2.05 -16.54 13.39
C GLU A 106 1.56 -15.12 13.74
N LEU A 107 0.28 -14.83 13.51
CA LEU A 107 -0.31 -13.52 13.85
C LEU A 107 -0.66 -13.39 15.34
N LYS A 108 -0.79 -14.49 16.07
CA LYS A 108 -1.15 -14.46 17.50
C LYS A 108 -0.15 -13.66 18.33
N ASN A 109 1.15 -13.79 18.05
CA ASN A 109 2.19 -13.06 18.76
C ASN A 109 2.08 -11.55 18.54
N ILE A 110 1.79 -11.12 17.30
CA ILE A 110 1.58 -9.70 16.98
C ILE A 110 0.30 -9.18 17.66
N ILE A 111 -0.79 -9.95 17.63
CA ILE A 111 -2.05 -9.62 18.32
C ILE A 111 -1.80 -9.45 19.84
N GLN A 112 -1.07 -10.38 20.44
CA GLN A 112 -0.76 -10.31 21.86
C GLN A 112 0.14 -9.12 22.21
N TYR A 113 1.12 -8.82 21.37
CA TYR A 113 1.99 -7.67 21.54
C TYR A 113 1.21 -6.36 21.47
N THR A 114 0.35 -6.20 20.47
CA THR A 114 -0.48 -4.99 20.30
C THR A 114 -1.48 -4.83 21.45
N SER A 115 -2.10 -5.92 21.93
CA SER A 115 -3.06 -5.88 23.05
C SER A 115 -2.44 -5.42 24.37
N ARG A 116 -1.15 -5.68 24.59
CA ARG A 116 -0.39 -5.23 25.77
C ARG A 116 0.02 -3.76 25.69
N ASN A 117 0.06 -3.18 24.51
CA ASN A 117 0.52 -1.83 24.24
C ASN A 117 -0.63 -0.96 23.74
N LYS A 118 -1.41 -0.39 24.63
CA LYS A 118 -2.67 0.34 24.34
C LYS A 118 -2.50 1.54 23.39
N ASN A 119 -1.29 2.07 23.25
CA ASN A 119 -0.99 3.17 22.32
C ASN A 119 -0.88 2.70 20.87
N ILE A 120 -0.69 1.40 20.63
CA ILE A 120 -0.71 0.78 19.31
C ILE A 120 -2.14 0.42 18.98
N LYS A 121 -2.61 0.76 17.78
CA LYS A 121 -3.95 0.41 17.33
C LYS A 121 -3.91 -0.75 16.36
N LEU A 122 -4.75 -1.76 16.59
CA LEU A 122 -4.85 -2.94 15.77
C LEU A 122 -6.08 -2.89 14.86
N ILE A 123 -5.86 -3.00 13.57
CA ILE A 123 -6.90 -3.18 12.54
C ILE A 123 -6.86 -4.61 12.04
N GLY A 124 -7.96 -5.33 12.16
CA GLY A 124 -8.13 -6.65 11.60
C GLY A 124 -8.85 -6.63 10.25
N VAL A 125 -8.35 -7.41 9.29
CA VAL A 125 -9.02 -7.68 8.01
C VAL A 125 -9.25 -9.17 7.91
N THR A 126 -10.48 -9.62 8.12
CA THR A 126 -10.83 -11.06 8.17
C THR A 126 -12.26 -11.31 7.71
N SER A 127 -12.56 -12.52 7.24
CA SER A 127 -13.94 -12.93 6.91
C SER A 127 -14.69 -13.54 8.09
N LYS A 128 -14.00 -13.93 9.17
CA LYS A 128 -14.56 -14.71 10.28
C LYS A 128 -14.75 -13.85 11.55
N LYS A 129 -16.00 -13.62 11.94
CA LYS A 129 -16.37 -12.84 13.16
C LYS A 129 -15.87 -13.47 14.47
N ASP A 130 -15.79 -14.80 14.52
CA ASP A 130 -15.38 -15.52 15.75
C ASP A 130 -13.86 -15.74 15.84
N SER A 131 -13.11 -15.20 14.89
CA SER A 131 -11.66 -15.36 14.86
C SER A 131 -10.95 -14.58 15.96
N VAL A 132 -9.75 -15.05 16.33
CA VAL A 132 -8.87 -14.38 17.29
C VAL A 132 -8.58 -12.94 16.83
N LEU A 133 -8.30 -12.76 15.53
CA LEU A 133 -8.03 -11.44 14.94
C LEU A 133 -9.23 -10.51 15.10
N TYR A 134 -10.45 -10.99 14.81
CA TYR A 134 -11.65 -10.17 14.92
C TYR A 134 -11.89 -9.67 16.35
N LYS A 135 -11.77 -10.57 17.33
CA LYS A 135 -12.06 -10.30 18.75
C LYS A 135 -11.05 -9.37 19.41
N ASN A 136 -9.82 -9.35 18.93
CA ASN A 136 -8.74 -8.58 19.55
C ASN A 136 -8.37 -7.28 18.80
N SER A 137 -9.04 -6.98 17.70
CA SER A 137 -8.79 -5.75 16.94
C SER A 137 -9.60 -4.57 17.48
N ASP A 138 -8.98 -3.37 17.56
CA ASP A 138 -9.70 -2.12 17.88
C ASP A 138 -10.76 -1.80 16.83
N VAL A 139 -10.44 -2.09 15.57
CA VAL A 139 -11.38 -1.98 14.44
C VAL A 139 -11.17 -3.15 13.50
N THR A 140 -12.26 -3.78 13.09
CA THR A 140 -12.21 -4.85 12.09
C THR A 140 -12.98 -4.46 10.83
N PHE A 141 -12.34 -4.61 9.67
CA PHE A 141 -13.06 -4.69 8.41
C PHE A 141 -13.39 -6.15 8.14
N GLN A 142 -14.66 -6.47 8.22
CA GLN A 142 -15.11 -7.82 7.90
C GLN A 142 -15.23 -7.98 6.39
N MET A 143 -14.37 -8.84 5.83
CA MET A 143 -14.47 -9.26 4.44
C MET A 143 -15.76 -10.05 4.20
N PRO A 144 -16.44 -9.86 3.06
CA PRO A 144 -17.58 -10.70 2.70
C PRO A 144 -17.16 -12.15 2.52
N SER A 145 -18.11 -13.07 2.56
CA SER A 145 -17.87 -14.44 2.14
C SER A 145 -17.62 -14.47 0.63
N ILE A 146 -16.49 -15.04 0.24
CA ILE A 146 -16.01 -15.09 -1.15
C ILE A 146 -15.78 -16.55 -1.52
N LYS A 147 -16.28 -16.94 -2.69
CA LYS A 147 -15.98 -18.24 -3.28
C LYS A 147 -14.70 -18.12 -4.10
N GLU A 148 -13.77 -19.03 -3.84
CA GLU A 148 -12.53 -19.11 -4.61
C GLU A 148 -12.75 -19.72 -5.99
N ALA A 149 -11.93 -19.34 -6.96
CA ALA A 149 -12.11 -19.77 -8.36
C ALA A 149 -11.60 -21.18 -8.65
N GLY A 150 -10.81 -21.77 -7.75
CA GLY A 150 -10.25 -23.11 -7.93
C GLY A 150 -11.21 -24.23 -7.54
N PRO A 151 -10.88 -25.47 -7.91
CA PRO A 151 -11.63 -26.64 -7.48
C PRO A 151 -11.77 -26.67 -5.96
N GLU A 152 -12.92 -27.13 -5.46
CA GLU A 152 -13.22 -27.30 -4.03
C GLU A 152 -13.08 -26.04 -3.18
N ASN A 153 -12.95 -24.85 -3.82
CA ASN A 153 -12.84 -23.57 -3.12
C ASN A 153 -11.61 -23.46 -2.18
N ILE A 154 -10.52 -24.15 -2.51
CA ILE A 154 -9.34 -24.28 -1.63
C ILE A 154 -8.28 -23.21 -1.96
N VAL A 155 -8.04 -22.93 -3.25
CA VAL A 155 -6.92 -22.08 -3.67
C VAL A 155 -7.30 -20.60 -3.53
N PRO A 156 -6.63 -19.83 -2.65
CA PRO A 156 -6.89 -18.38 -2.53
C PRO A 156 -6.60 -17.66 -3.85
N THR A 157 -7.64 -17.14 -4.46
CA THR A 157 -7.68 -16.42 -5.73
C THR A 157 -8.57 -15.19 -5.58
N SER A 158 -9.89 -15.38 -5.60
CA SER A 158 -10.89 -14.32 -5.50
C SER A 158 -10.79 -13.54 -4.18
N SER A 159 -10.50 -14.22 -3.08
CA SER A 159 -10.31 -13.57 -1.78
C SER A 159 -9.07 -12.65 -1.77
N THR A 160 -7.97 -13.06 -2.40
CA THR A 160 -6.75 -12.24 -2.49
C THR A 160 -6.93 -11.05 -3.42
N SER A 161 -7.65 -11.21 -4.54
CA SER A 161 -8.03 -10.11 -5.43
C SER A 161 -8.90 -9.07 -4.69
N ALA A 162 -9.86 -9.53 -3.88
CA ALA A 162 -10.67 -8.63 -3.05
C ALA A 162 -9.86 -7.94 -1.95
N GLN A 163 -8.94 -8.65 -1.27
CA GLN A 163 -8.03 -8.04 -0.30
C GLN A 163 -7.15 -6.97 -0.95
N LEU A 164 -6.62 -7.23 -2.15
CA LEU A 164 -5.81 -6.26 -2.89
C LEU A 164 -6.61 -4.99 -3.19
N ALA A 165 -7.82 -5.13 -3.73
CA ALA A 165 -8.69 -4.00 -4.05
C ALA A 165 -9.11 -3.20 -2.80
N LEU A 166 -9.34 -3.86 -1.66
CA LEU A 166 -9.62 -3.19 -0.39
C LEU A 166 -8.47 -2.28 0.03
N GLY A 167 -7.23 -2.75 -0.07
CA GLY A 167 -6.05 -1.97 0.26
C GLY A 167 -5.92 -0.71 -0.58
N ASP A 168 -6.17 -0.85 -1.89
CA ASP A 168 -6.17 0.30 -2.79
C ASP A 168 -7.26 1.31 -2.43
N ALA A 169 -8.45 0.83 -2.11
CA ALA A 169 -9.55 1.69 -1.70
C ALA A 169 -9.22 2.48 -0.42
N ILE A 170 -8.62 1.84 0.59
CA ILE A 170 -8.21 2.49 1.83
C ILE A 170 -7.08 3.49 1.56
N ALA A 171 -6.04 3.09 0.80
CA ALA A 171 -4.89 3.94 0.48
C ALA A 171 -5.33 5.22 -0.27
N ILE A 172 -6.19 5.09 -1.28
CA ILE A 172 -6.72 6.23 -2.05
C ILE A 172 -7.65 7.09 -1.19
N ALA A 173 -8.45 6.50 -0.30
CA ALA A 173 -9.24 7.27 0.65
C ALA A 173 -8.32 8.12 1.56
N CYS A 174 -7.29 7.53 2.16
CA CYS A 174 -6.31 8.26 2.97
C CYS A 174 -5.60 9.35 2.17
N MET A 175 -5.18 9.06 0.95
CA MET A 175 -4.55 10.01 0.03
C MET A 175 -5.42 11.26 -0.21
N ARG A 176 -6.71 11.04 -0.51
CA ARG A 176 -7.67 12.13 -0.74
C ARG A 176 -7.92 12.97 0.51
N TYR A 177 -8.12 12.34 1.66
CA TYR A 177 -8.33 13.06 2.92
C TYR A 177 -7.10 13.84 3.40
N LYS A 178 -5.89 13.41 3.01
CA LYS A 178 -4.63 14.13 3.26
C LYS A 178 -4.37 15.25 2.26
N ASN A 179 -5.21 15.44 1.25
CA ASN A 179 -4.99 16.36 0.13
C ASN A 179 -3.62 16.14 -0.55
N PHE A 180 -3.19 14.85 -0.64
CA PHE A 180 -1.93 14.48 -1.26
C PHE A 180 -1.97 14.76 -2.76
N THR A 181 -1.08 15.65 -3.22
CA THR A 181 -1.09 16.21 -4.57
C THR A 181 -0.17 15.44 -5.52
N LYS A 182 -0.23 15.78 -6.82
CA LYS A 182 0.73 15.31 -7.83
C LYS A 182 2.16 15.75 -7.51
N LEU A 183 2.33 16.92 -6.89
CA LEU A 183 3.64 17.40 -6.48
C LEU A 183 4.21 16.59 -5.31
N ASP A 184 3.38 16.16 -4.36
CA ASP A 184 3.79 15.29 -3.28
C ASP A 184 4.16 13.90 -3.82
N PHE A 185 3.38 13.38 -4.78
CA PHE A 185 3.71 12.14 -5.47
C PHE A 185 5.08 12.21 -6.16
N LYS A 186 5.38 13.32 -6.83
CA LYS A 186 6.67 13.56 -7.48
C LYS A 186 7.84 13.51 -6.49
N LYS A 187 7.69 14.12 -5.30
CA LYS A 187 8.76 14.14 -4.27
C LYS A 187 9.21 12.73 -3.86
N ILE A 188 8.28 11.79 -3.80
CA ILE A 188 8.55 10.41 -3.34
C ILE A 188 8.79 9.41 -4.50
N HIS A 189 8.65 9.87 -5.76
CA HIS A 189 8.93 9.07 -6.96
C HIS A 189 9.89 9.80 -7.92
N PRO A 190 11.14 10.10 -7.51
CA PRO A 190 12.04 10.98 -8.27
C PRO A 190 12.41 10.45 -9.65
N SER A 191 12.44 9.13 -9.83
CA SER A 191 12.89 8.47 -11.07
C SER A 191 11.76 7.95 -11.96
N GLY A 192 10.49 8.16 -11.62
CA GLY A 192 9.36 7.65 -12.40
C GLY A 192 9.07 8.48 -13.64
N ASN A 193 8.61 7.84 -14.73
CA ASN A 193 8.16 8.51 -15.96
C ASN A 193 7.13 9.62 -15.69
N LEU A 194 6.30 9.47 -14.67
CA LEU A 194 5.34 10.48 -14.25
C LEU A 194 6.05 11.71 -13.65
N SER A 195 7.14 11.52 -12.90
CA SER A 195 7.94 12.61 -12.34
C SER A 195 8.65 13.42 -13.42
N ILE A 196 9.08 12.78 -14.48
CA ILE A 196 9.67 13.46 -15.67
C ILE A 196 8.62 14.38 -16.32
N LYS A 197 7.38 13.91 -16.47
CA LYS A 197 6.27 14.69 -17.03
C LYS A 197 5.78 15.83 -16.11
N LEU A 198 6.11 15.78 -14.83
CA LEU A 198 5.72 16.77 -13.80
C LEU A 198 6.87 17.72 -13.46
N LYS A 199 7.94 17.78 -14.27
CA LYS A 199 9.03 18.76 -14.08
C LYS A 199 8.47 20.18 -14.12
N THR A 200 8.85 20.96 -13.14
CA THR A 200 8.53 22.40 -13.07
C THR A 200 9.68 23.20 -13.74
N VAL A 201 9.43 24.47 -14.02
CA VAL A 201 10.49 25.40 -14.46
C VAL A 201 11.65 25.41 -13.46
N SER A 202 11.36 25.41 -12.17
CA SER A 202 12.38 25.34 -11.11
C SER A 202 13.26 24.10 -11.16
N ASP A 203 12.75 22.97 -11.67
CA ASP A 203 13.53 21.72 -11.81
C ASP A 203 14.47 21.74 -13.02
N LEU A 204 14.19 22.61 -13.98
CA LEU A 204 14.90 22.66 -15.28
C LEU A 204 15.77 23.91 -15.41
N MET A 205 15.46 24.97 -14.68
CA MET A 205 16.20 26.22 -14.80
C MET A 205 17.62 26.09 -14.25
N ILE A 206 18.55 26.71 -14.92
CA ILE A 206 19.91 26.88 -14.44
C ILE A 206 19.93 28.02 -13.42
N VAL A 207 20.51 27.78 -12.24
CA VAL A 207 20.55 28.77 -11.14
C VAL A 207 21.96 28.96 -10.57
N GLY A 208 22.16 30.12 -9.95
CA GLY A 208 23.39 30.47 -9.23
C GLY A 208 24.62 30.49 -10.13
N LYS A 209 25.73 29.88 -9.67
CA LYS A 209 27.02 29.90 -10.38
C LYS A 209 27.03 29.21 -11.76
N LYS A 210 25.96 28.47 -12.11
CA LYS A 210 25.82 27.81 -13.42
C LYS A 210 25.14 28.70 -14.45
N LEU A 211 24.60 29.85 -14.02
CA LEU A 211 24.06 30.83 -14.99
C LEU A 211 25.21 31.37 -15.85
N PRO A 212 25.06 31.42 -17.16
CA PRO A 212 26.06 32.01 -18.05
C PRO A 212 26.04 33.54 -17.95
N ILE A 213 26.37 34.04 -16.78
CA ILE A 213 26.45 35.48 -16.51
C ILE A 213 27.92 35.90 -16.69
N VAL A 214 28.14 36.90 -17.50
CA VAL A 214 29.45 37.52 -17.70
C VAL A 214 29.35 39.01 -17.35
N SER A 215 30.45 39.60 -16.91
CA SER A 215 30.57 41.04 -16.76
C SER A 215 30.49 41.72 -18.14
N GLU A 216 29.95 42.95 -18.18
CA GLU A 216 29.91 43.75 -19.38
C GLU A 216 31.31 44.04 -20.01
N ASN A 217 32.35 43.90 -19.19
CA ASN A 217 33.75 44.05 -19.62
C ASN A 217 34.38 42.75 -20.06
N THR A 218 33.62 41.63 -20.14
CA THR A 218 34.13 40.29 -20.51
C THR A 218 34.30 40.22 -22.01
N VAL A 219 35.50 39.85 -22.50
CA VAL A 219 35.78 39.60 -23.89
C VAL A 219 35.49 38.15 -24.25
N SER A 220 34.75 37.94 -25.35
CA SER A 220 34.18 36.63 -25.71
C SER A 220 35.24 35.53 -25.94
N TYR A 221 36.39 35.85 -26.45
CA TYR A 221 37.45 34.88 -26.76
C TYR A 221 38.25 34.44 -25.52
N THR A 222 38.09 35.08 -24.36
CA THR A 222 38.84 34.74 -23.16
C THR A 222 38.03 33.97 -22.15
N HIS A 223 36.70 34.04 -22.16
CA HIS A 223 35.86 33.55 -21.07
C HIS A 223 34.65 32.71 -21.53
N LEU A 224 34.35 32.67 -22.82
CA LEU A 224 33.22 31.90 -23.34
C LEU A 224 33.71 30.72 -24.15
N THR A 225 33.57 29.53 -23.64
CA THR A 225 33.68 28.29 -24.41
C THR A 225 32.29 27.83 -24.82
N LEU A 226 32.04 27.72 -26.11
CA LEU A 226 30.81 27.07 -26.60
C LEU A 226 30.84 25.57 -26.26
N PRO A 227 29.73 24.98 -25.91
CA PRO A 227 29.66 23.53 -25.74
C PRO A 227 29.96 22.87 -27.09
N THR A 228 31.05 22.10 -27.13
CA THR A 228 31.52 21.42 -28.34
C THR A 228 30.91 20.05 -28.57
N THR A 229 30.03 19.60 -27.68
CA THR A 229 29.33 18.33 -27.82
C THR A 229 28.03 18.52 -28.58
N PRO A 230 27.87 17.89 -29.75
CA PRO A 230 26.59 17.86 -30.43
C PRO A 230 25.61 17.07 -29.56
N TYR A 231 24.41 17.61 -29.41
CA TYR A 231 23.30 16.86 -28.85
C TYR A 231 22.96 15.71 -29.81
N VAL A 232 23.15 14.45 -29.34
CA VAL A 232 22.65 13.26 -30.00
C VAL A 232 21.30 12.90 -29.37
#